data_dff7b22b638b946c3fda12fcb5a6edf8
#
_entry.id   dff7b22b638b946c3fda12fcb5a6edf8
#
_cell.length_a   1.000
_cell.length_b   1.000
_cell.length_c   1.000
_cell.angle_alpha   90.00
_cell.angle_beta   90.00
_cell.angle_gamma   90.00
#
_symmetry.space_group_name_H-M   'P 1'
#
loop_
_entity.id
_entity.type
_entity.pdbx_description
1 polymer ?
#
loop_
_entity_poly.entity_id
_entity_poly.type
_entity_poly.pdbx_seq_one_letter_code
_entity_poly.pdbx_strand_id
1 'polypeptide(L)'
;YIDSSAIVSDSWLRGYGESDVKQGSFSNQNGSTAKVNFLTSAERAFSDEDAEGFVKDLKSIPCKLVCIMPNKDISLEKYLNELTADRLLNLPTTVSPTDFTNVSIPEFSVESSGSIKKNLENIGITTIFSSDADFSKGFAENLILNDVTQAVSISVNKNGISSDNQSEADKNAPKTEEGLVLDRPFIYAVVDNESYLPVIIGTVSNL
;
A
#
# COMPACT_ATOMS: atom_id res chain seq x y z
N TYR A 1 -26.86 -1.24 -7.36
CA TYR A 1 -25.39 -1.17 -7.32
C TYR A 1 -24.86 -1.75 -6.01
N ILE A 2 -23.59 -2.03 -5.96
CA ILE A 2 -22.89 -2.52 -4.77
C ILE A 2 -21.81 -1.49 -4.41
N ASP A 3 -21.79 -1.11 -3.14
CA ASP A 3 -20.70 -0.31 -2.57
C ASP A 3 -19.82 -1.20 -1.71
N SER A 4 -18.53 -1.11 -1.88
CA SER A 4 -17.53 -1.79 -1.05
C SER A 4 -16.54 -0.80 -0.48
N SER A 5 -16.09 -1.03 0.75
CA SER A 5 -15.00 -0.28 1.37
C SER A 5 -14.02 -1.23 2.04
N ALA A 6 -12.74 -0.88 1.99
CA ALA A 6 -11.69 -1.56 2.71
C ALA A 6 -11.06 -0.60 3.72
N ILE A 7 -11.02 -1.01 4.98
CA ILE A 7 -10.45 -0.25 6.09
C ILE A 7 -9.42 -1.15 6.79
N VAL A 8 -8.19 -0.66 6.92
CA VAL A 8 -7.17 -1.25 7.76
C VAL A 8 -6.76 -0.22 8.81
N SER A 9 -6.83 -0.61 10.07
CA SER A 9 -6.39 0.24 11.18
C SER A 9 -5.63 -0.62 12.19
N ASP A 10 -4.34 -0.34 12.36
CA ASP A 10 -3.50 -0.98 13.37
C ASP A 10 -2.25 -0.14 13.63
N SER A 11 -1.64 -0.36 14.80
CA SER A 11 -0.35 0.23 15.15
C SER A 11 0.79 -0.53 14.50
N TRP A 12 1.95 0.11 14.44
CA TRP A 12 3.18 -0.59 14.08
C TRP A 12 3.60 -1.57 15.18
N LEU A 13 4.10 -2.75 14.81
CA LEU A 13 4.75 -3.66 15.75
C LEU A 13 5.97 -2.98 16.39
N ARG A 14 6.71 -2.20 15.59
CA ARG A 14 7.80 -1.32 16.04
C ARG A 14 7.48 0.10 15.62
N GLY A 15 7.05 0.91 16.57
CA GLY A 15 6.62 2.28 16.31
C GLY A 15 7.76 3.28 16.17
N TYR A 16 7.40 4.52 15.87
CA TYR A 16 8.32 5.66 15.72
C TYR A 16 8.27 6.56 16.95
N GLY A 17 9.44 6.99 17.44
CA GLY A 17 9.56 8.06 18.43
C GLY A 17 9.58 9.44 17.76
N GLU A 18 9.49 10.50 18.56
CA GLU A 18 9.58 11.87 18.05
C GLU A 18 10.90 12.17 17.30
N SER A 19 12.01 11.54 17.76
CA SER A 19 13.32 11.67 17.10
C SER A 19 13.42 10.98 15.74
N ASP A 20 12.48 10.12 15.43
CA ASP A 20 12.46 9.33 14.21
C ASP A 20 11.68 10.03 13.08
N VAL A 21 11.04 11.15 13.41
CA VAL A 21 10.31 12.00 12.47
C VAL A 21 11.20 13.15 12.03
N LYS A 22 11.47 13.26 10.74
CA LYS A 22 12.29 14.35 10.17
C LYS A 22 11.63 14.90 8.91
N GLN A 23 11.67 16.23 8.77
CA GLN A 23 11.19 16.87 7.55
C GLN A 23 12.15 16.61 6.39
N GLY A 24 11.61 16.22 5.23
CA GLY A 24 12.34 15.94 4.01
C GLY A 24 11.58 16.39 2.76
N SER A 25 12.14 16.08 1.60
CA SER A 25 11.57 16.44 0.30
C SER A 25 11.12 15.18 -0.44
N PHE A 26 9.91 15.18 -0.97
CA PHE A 26 9.36 14.15 -1.84
C PHE A 26 9.24 14.70 -3.26
N SER A 27 9.78 13.97 -4.24
CA SER A 27 9.72 14.31 -5.65
C SER A 27 8.45 13.78 -6.27
N ASN A 28 7.47 14.63 -6.53
CA ASN A 28 6.18 14.26 -7.10
C ASN A 28 6.29 13.81 -8.56
N GLN A 29 5.36 12.95 -9.00
CA GLN A 29 5.28 12.50 -10.41
C GLN A 29 5.07 13.65 -11.38
N ASN A 30 4.41 14.73 -10.98
CA ASN A 30 4.20 15.93 -11.79
C ASN A 30 5.42 16.84 -11.89
N GLY A 31 6.57 16.44 -11.31
CA GLY A 31 7.82 17.21 -11.30
C GLY A 31 7.92 18.27 -10.19
N SER A 32 6.89 18.45 -9.38
CA SER A 32 6.96 19.32 -8.20
C SER A 32 7.64 18.61 -7.02
N THR A 33 8.00 19.37 -6.00
CA THR A 33 8.58 18.83 -4.75
C THR A 33 7.69 19.23 -3.57
N ALA A 34 7.30 18.25 -2.75
CA ALA A 34 6.59 18.47 -1.51
C ALA A 34 7.55 18.35 -0.31
N LYS A 35 7.30 19.15 0.74
CA LYS A 35 7.94 18.98 2.04
C LYS A 35 7.02 18.18 2.94
N VAL A 36 7.49 17.03 3.39
CA VAL A 36 6.71 16.08 4.19
C VAL A 36 7.53 15.57 5.36
N ASN A 37 6.88 15.00 6.36
CA ASN A 37 7.55 14.28 7.43
C ASN A 37 7.94 12.90 6.93
N PHE A 38 9.18 12.50 7.16
CA PHE A 38 9.67 11.15 6.97
C PHE A 38 9.80 10.45 8.32
N LEU A 39 9.33 9.23 8.36
CA LEU A 39 9.40 8.32 9.50
C LEU A 39 10.55 7.35 9.27
N THR A 40 11.56 7.32 10.13
CA THR A 40 12.74 6.49 9.97
C THR A 40 12.78 5.38 11.00
N SER A 41 12.89 4.14 10.56
CA SER A 41 13.09 2.95 11.43
C SER A 41 13.96 1.92 10.75
N ALA A 42 14.49 0.96 11.54
CA ALA A 42 15.20 -0.17 10.99
C ALA A 42 14.21 -1.25 10.56
N GLU A 43 14.16 -1.53 9.26
CA GLU A 43 13.22 -2.46 8.63
C GLU A 43 13.96 -3.47 7.75
N ARG A 44 13.27 -4.53 7.38
CA ARG A 44 13.76 -5.52 6.42
C ARG A 44 13.51 -5.01 5.01
N ALA A 45 14.59 -4.70 4.31
CA ALA A 45 14.53 -4.22 2.94
C ALA A 45 14.79 -5.34 1.93
N PHE A 46 14.31 -5.13 0.72
CA PHE A 46 14.56 -5.98 -0.44
C PHE A 46 14.86 -5.12 -1.67
N SER A 47 15.50 -5.71 -2.65
CA SER A 47 15.74 -5.05 -3.94
C SER A 47 15.89 -6.09 -5.05
N ASP A 48 15.61 -5.67 -6.26
CA ASP A 48 15.98 -6.35 -7.51
C ASP A 48 16.62 -5.36 -8.48
N GLU A 49 16.71 -5.71 -9.75
CA GLU A 49 17.34 -4.85 -10.77
C GLU A 49 16.55 -3.57 -11.09
N ASP A 50 15.22 -3.52 -10.82
CA ASP A 50 14.35 -2.43 -11.22
C ASP A 50 13.75 -1.65 -10.03
N ALA A 51 13.76 -2.21 -8.82
CA ALA A 51 13.11 -1.60 -7.67
C ALA A 51 13.76 -1.99 -6.34
N GLU A 52 13.54 -1.16 -5.35
CA GLU A 52 13.87 -1.39 -3.96
C GLU A 52 12.63 -1.19 -3.08
N GLY A 53 12.60 -1.84 -1.93
CA GLY A 53 11.44 -1.75 -1.06
C GLY A 53 11.70 -2.32 0.32
N PHE A 54 10.66 -2.34 1.15
CA PHE A 54 10.74 -2.86 2.51
C PHE A 54 9.42 -3.46 2.96
N VAL A 55 9.49 -4.21 4.06
CA VAL A 55 8.32 -4.73 4.78
C VAL A 55 8.32 -4.20 6.22
N LYS A 56 7.13 -3.83 6.72
CA LYS A 56 6.92 -3.35 8.09
C LYS A 56 5.71 -4.03 8.71
N ASP A 57 5.94 -4.73 9.82
CA ASP A 57 4.92 -5.52 10.48
C ASP A 57 3.92 -4.65 11.26
N LEU A 58 2.64 -5.03 11.22
CA LEU A 58 1.57 -4.50 12.05
C LEU A 58 1.49 -5.27 13.38
N LYS A 59 0.88 -4.66 14.40
CA LYS A 59 0.95 -5.15 15.78
C LYS A 59 -0.09 -6.21 16.10
N SER A 60 -1.34 -5.97 15.72
CA SER A 60 -2.49 -6.74 16.21
C SER A 60 -3.11 -7.62 15.13
N ILE A 61 -3.02 -7.22 13.87
CA ILE A 61 -3.51 -8.01 12.74
C ILE A 61 -2.36 -8.73 12.02
N PRO A 62 -2.60 -9.93 11.46
CA PRO A 62 -1.56 -10.70 10.76
C PRO A 62 -1.27 -10.12 9.36
N CYS A 63 -0.93 -8.82 9.32
CA CYS A 63 -0.62 -8.10 8.10
C CYS A 63 0.66 -7.30 8.23
N LYS A 64 1.21 -6.90 7.12
CA LYS A 64 2.36 -6.00 7.02
C LYS A 64 2.16 -4.97 5.92
N LEU A 65 2.77 -3.82 6.09
CA LEU A 65 2.94 -2.85 5.01
C LEU A 65 4.14 -3.28 4.15
N VAL A 66 3.93 -3.30 2.86
CA VAL A 66 4.97 -3.46 1.83
C VAL A 66 5.01 -2.19 1.01
N CYS A 67 6.19 -1.64 0.80
CA CYS A 67 6.39 -0.53 -0.14
C CYS A 67 7.43 -0.93 -1.18
N ILE A 68 7.17 -0.60 -2.44
CA ILE A 68 8.04 -0.88 -3.59
C ILE A 68 8.27 0.43 -4.34
N MET A 69 9.49 0.87 -4.43
CA MET A 69 9.89 2.09 -5.12
C MET A 69 10.76 1.74 -6.34
N PRO A 70 10.34 2.06 -7.56
CA PRO A 70 11.15 1.83 -8.75
C PRO A 70 12.47 2.58 -8.68
N ASN A 71 13.52 2.06 -9.30
CA ASN A 71 14.81 2.73 -9.41
C ASN A 71 14.68 4.08 -10.15
N LYS A 72 15.62 5.00 -9.93
CA LYS A 72 15.52 6.41 -10.41
C LYS A 72 15.31 6.55 -11.91
N ASP A 73 15.78 5.58 -12.68
CA ASP A 73 15.67 5.58 -14.14
C ASP A 73 14.37 4.96 -14.67
N ILE A 74 13.50 4.47 -13.77
CA ILE A 74 12.25 3.80 -14.09
C ILE A 74 11.09 4.61 -13.50
N SER A 75 10.21 5.14 -14.37
CA SER A 75 8.99 5.81 -13.89
C SER A 75 8.04 4.81 -13.24
N LEU A 76 7.24 5.26 -12.25
CA LEU A 76 6.23 4.42 -11.62
C LEU A 76 5.25 3.83 -12.65
N GLU A 77 4.85 4.61 -13.66
CA GLU A 77 3.96 4.16 -14.73
C GLU A 77 4.58 3.01 -15.54
N LYS A 78 5.86 3.15 -15.94
CA LYS A 78 6.57 2.08 -16.65
C LYS A 78 6.65 0.83 -15.79
N TYR A 79 7.04 0.97 -14.54
CA TYR A 79 7.13 -0.15 -13.60
C TYR A 79 5.79 -0.87 -13.42
N LEU A 80 4.68 -0.12 -13.26
CA LEU A 80 3.33 -0.69 -13.14
C LEU A 80 2.89 -1.46 -14.38
N ASN A 81 3.24 -0.99 -15.58
CA ASN A 81 2.91 -1.68 -16.83
C ASN A 81 3.67 -3.01 -17.00
N GLU A 82 4.84 -3.15 -16.39
CA GLU A 82 5.69 -4.34 -16.44
C GLU A 82 5.52 -5.24 -15.19
N LEU A 83 4.81 -4.74 -14.14
CA LEU A 83 4.62 -5.45 -12.88
C LEU A 83 3.68 -6.64 -13.07
N THR A 84 4.20 -7.84 -12.80
CA THR A 84 3.40 -9.07 -12.77
C THR A 84 2.90 -9.38 -11.35
N ALA A 85 1.82 -10.18 -11.26
CA ALA A 85 1.32 -10.65 -9.97
C ALA A 85 2.40 -11.46 -9.22
N ASP A 86 3.13 -12.32 -9.93
CA ASP A 86 4.23 -13.11 -9.35
C ASP A 86 5.31 -12.22 -8.74
N ARG A 87 5.71 -11.15 -9.44
CA ARG A 87 6.71 -10.22 -8.93
C ARG A 87 6.20 -9.47 -7.70
N LEU A 88 4.96 -8.98 -7.74
CA LEU A 88 4.33 -8.29 -6.61
C LEU A 88 4.28 -9.16 -5.35
N LEU A 89 3.95 -10.44 -5.49
CA LEU A 89 3.81 -11.37 -4.37
C LEU A 89 5.16 -11.89 -3.87
N ASN A 90 6.11 -12.16 -4.77
CA ASN A 90 7.35 -12.84 -4.41
C ASN A 90 8.47 -11.87 -4.00
N LEU A 91 8.57 -10.68 -4.59
CA LEU A 91 9.64 -9.75 -4.26
C LEU A 91 9.72 -9.39 -2.76
N PRO A 92 8.61 -9.12 -2.05
CA PRO A 92 8.65 -8.86 -0.62
C PRO A 92 9.05 -10.08 0.23
N THR A 93 9.02 -11.29 -0.31
CA THR A 93 9.43 -12.51 0.41
C THR A 93 10.95 -12.72 0.42
N THR A 94 11.68 -11.97 -0.40
CA THR A 94 13.14 -12.07 -0.50
C THR A 94 13.88 -11.41 0.66
N VAL A 95 13.16 -10.75 1.57
CA VAL A 95 13.76 -10.10 2.75
C VAL A 95 14.51 -11.09 3.62
N SER A 96 15.72 -10.72 4.01
CA SER A 96 16.45 -11.46 5.06
C SER A 96 15.75 -11.26 6.42
N PRO A 97 15.54 -12.33 7.20
CA PRO A 97 14.91 -12.18 8.51
C PRO A 97 15.80 -11.46 9.53
N THR A 98 17.09 -11.34 9.30
CA THR A 98 18.09 -10.79 10.23
C THR A 98 18.70 -9.47 9.78
N ASP A 99 18.57 -9.11 8.49
CA ASP A 99 19.24 -7.93 7.95
C ASP A 99 18.27 -6.75 7.97
N PHE A 100 18.58 -5.79 8.81
CA PHE A 100 17.81 -4.56 8.96
C PHE A 100 18.62 -3.38 8.41
N THR A 101 17.94 -2.51 7.68
CA THR A 101 18.49 -1.25 7.22
C THR A 101 17.58 -0.10 7.65
N ASN A 102 18.12 1.11 7.73
CA ASN A 102 17.28 2.28 7.95
C ASN A 102 16.37 2.48 6.74
N VAL A 103 15.09 2.63 7.00
CA VAL A 103 14.08 2.96 6.00
C VAL A 103 13.38 4.22 6.43
N SER A 104 13.32 5.19 5.52
CA SER A 104 12.57 6.43 5.68
C SER A 104 11.38 6.45 4.74
N ILE A 105 10.17 6.44 5.30
CA ILE A 105 8.91 6.53 4.55
C ILE A 105 8.25 7.88 4.81
N PRO A 106 7.70 8.59 3.81
CA PRO A 106 6.92 9.79 4.07
C PRO A 106 5.62 9.45 4.81
N GLU A 107 5.17 10.32 5.69
CA GLU A 107 3.77 10.30 6.13
C GLU A 107 2.89 10.61 4.93
N PHE A 108 1.83 9.82 4.70
CA PHE A 108 0.92 10.04 3.58
C PHE A 108 -0.51 9.62 3.91
N SER A 109 -1.46 10.21 3.21
CA SER A 109 -2.86 9.79 3.18
C SER A 109 -3.32 9.73 1.74
N VAL A 110 -3.97 8.62 1.37
CA VAL A 110 -4.53 8.39 0.04
C VAL A 110 -5.97 7.96 0.17
N GLU A 111 -6.82 8.63 -0.59
CA GLU A 111 -8.23 8.28 -0.73
C GLU A 111 -8.53 8.02 -2.21
N SER A 112 -9.25 6.96 -2.47
CA SER A 112 -9.70 6.61 -3.82
C SER A 112 -11.12 6.08 -3.74
N SER A 113 -11.98 6.56 -4.63
CA SER A 113 -13.34 6.04 -4.78
C SER A 113 -13.77 6.10 -6.24
N GLY A 114 -14.55 5.11 -6.65
CA GLY A 114 -15.05 5.09 -8.03
C GLY A 114 -15.67 3.76 -8.43
N SER A 115 -16.23 3.76 -9.63
CA SER A 115 -16.75 2.54 -10.26
C SER A 115 -15.61 1.62 -10.67
N ILE A 116 -15.72 0.36 -10.29
CA ILE A 116 -14.81 -0.72 -10.71
C ILE A 116 -15.47 -1.66 -11.72
N LYS A 117 -16.67 -1.32 -12.22
CA LYS A 117 -17.42 -2.14 -13.19
C LYS A 117 -16.57 -2.52 -14.38
N LYS A 118 -15.94 -1.54 -15.05
CA LYS A 118 -15.08 -1.78 -16.20
C LYS A 118 -13.88 -2.69 -15.89
N ASN A 119 -13.32 -2.57 -14.69
CA ASN A 119 -12.23 -3.43 -14.25
C ASN A 119 -12.69 -4.87 -14.08
N LEU A 120 -13.89 -5.08 -13.50
CA LEU A 120 -14.51 -6.40 -13.37
C LEU A 120 -14.84 -7.02 -14.74
N GLU A 121 -15.40 -6.24 -15.66
CA GLU A 121 -15.66 -6.68 -17.04
C GLU A 121 -14.36 -7.11 -17.76
N ASN A 122 -13.27 -6.36 -17.58
CA ASN A 122 -11.98 -6.65 -18.20
C ASN A 122 -11.35 -7.98 -17.71
N ILE A 123 -11.65 -8.40 -16.49
CA ILE A 123 -11.22 -9.71 -15.94
C ILE A 123 -12.24 -10.82 -16.15
N GLY A 124 -13.29 -10.57 -16.99
CA GLY A 124 -14.27 -11.57 -17.39
C GLY A 124 -15.52 -11.67 -16.51
N ILE A 125 -15.68 -10.82 -15.51
CA ILE A 125 -16.89 -10.75 -14.68
C ILE A 125 -17.92 -9.87 -15.37
N THR A 126 -18.68 -10.43 -16.32
CA THR A 126 -19.62 -9.71 -17.17
C THR A 126 -21.09 -10.06 -16.91
N THR A 127 -21.37 -11.32 -16.56
CA THR A 127 -22.74 -11.86 -16.42
C THR A 127 -23.59 -11.08 -15.43
N ILE A 128 -23.02 -10.64 -14.30
CA ILE A 128 -23.72 -9.92 -13.23
C ILE A 128 -24.27 -8.55 -13.71
N PHE A 129 -23.73 -8.01 -14.80
CA PHE A 129 -24.12 -6.73 -15.40
C PHE A 129 -25.06 -6.89 -16.61
N SER A 130 -25.46 -8.12 -16.94
CA SER A 130 -26.30 -8.45 -18.10
C SER A 130 -27.68 -8.99 -17.68
N SER A 131 -28.57 -9.18 -18.67
CA SER A 131 -29.86 -9.84 -18.46
C SER A 131 -29.76 -11.31 -18.02
N ASP A 132 -28.58 -11.91 -18.15
CA ASP A 132 -28.32 -13.30 -17.76
C ASP A 132 -27.93 -13.43 -16.28
N ALA A 133 -27.94 -12.31 -15.55
CA ALA A 133 -27.64 -12.28 -14.11
C ALA A 133 -28.71 -13.07 -13.32
N ASP A 134 -28.27 -13.96 -12.46
CA ASP A 134 -29.16 -14.73 -11.57
C ASP A 134 -28.86 -14.43 -10.10
N PHE A 135 -29.68 -13.57 -9.51
CA PHE A 135 -29.66 -13.25 -8.08
C PHE A 135 -30.83 -13.89 -7.30
N SER A 136 -31.53 -14.87 -7.89
CA SER A 136 -32.74 -15.47 -7.33
C SER A 136 -32.57 -16.13 -5.95
N LYS A 137 -31.33 -16.49 -5.57
CA LYS A 137 -31.03 -17.02 -4.23
C LYS A 137 -31.08 -15.96 -3.12
N GLY A 138 -30.99 -14.68 -3.47
CA GLY A 138 -30.99 -13.58 -2.51
C GLY A 138 -32.16 -12.61 -2.68
N PHE A 139 -32.77 -12.57 -3.86
CA PHE A 139 -33.80 -11.60 -4.22
C PHE A 139 -34.94 -12.27 -4.99
N ALA A 140 -36.17 -11.84 -4.71
CA ALA A 140 -37.39 -12.38 -5.38
C ALA A 140 -37.60 -11.85 -6.81
N GLU A 141 -36.92 -10.78 -7.18
CA GLU A 141 -37.05 -10.12 -8.48
C GLU A 141 -35.80 -10.35 -9.34
N ASN A 142 -35.98 -10.33 -10.67
CA ASN A 142 -34.86 -10.33 -11.60
C ASN A 142 -34.12 -9.00 -11.51
N LEU A 143 -32.93 -9.04 -10.92
CA LEU A 143 -32.07 -7.86 -10.77
C LEU A 143 -30.89 -7.93 -11.73
N ILE A 144 -30.48 -6.78 -12.22
CA ILE A 144 -29.23 -6.58 -12.96
C ILE A 144 -28.40 -5.58 -12.16
N LEU A 145 -27.13 -5.91 -11.95
CA LEU A 145 -26.23 -5.00 -11.28
C LEU A 145 -25.80 -3.89 -12.25
N ASN A 146 -26.14 -2.65 -11.94
CA ASN A 146 -25.80 -1.52 -12.81
C ASN A 146 -24.36 -1.06 -12.62
N ASP A 147 -23.87 -1.09 -11.39
CA ASP A 147 -22.52 -0.63 -11.04
C ASP A 147 -22.01 -1.30 -9.77
N VAL A 148 -20.70 -1.33 -9.64
CA VAL A 148 -19.96 -1.67 -8.39
C VAL A 148 -19.02 -0.52 -8.12
N THR A 149 -19.16 0.10 -6.96
CA THR A 149 -18.26 1.16 -6.50
C THR A 149 -17.36 0.64 -5.40
N GLN A 150 -16.14 1.14 -5.37
CA GLN A 150 -15.17 0.85 -4.30
C GLN A 150 -14.62 2.15 -3.74
N ALA A 151 -14.54 2.23 -2.41
CA ALA A 151 -13.86 3.29 -1.70
C ALA A 151 -12.74 2.70 -0.83
N VAL A 152 -11.56 3.27 -0.93
CA VAL A 152 -10.39 2.90 -0.12
C VAL A 152 -9.79 4.17 0.45
N SER A 153 -9.54 4.17 1.74
CA SER A 153 -8.78 5.22 2.43
C SER A 153 -7.68 4.58 3.27
N ILE A 154 -6.48 5.12 3.18
CA ILE A 154 -5.33 4.72 3.97
C ILE A 154 -4.54 5.96 4.40
N SER A 155 -4.19 6.02 5.68
CA SER A 155 -3.26 7.01 6.24
C SER A 155 -2.12 6.26 6.92
N VAL A 156 -0.90 6.60 6.55
CA VAL A 156 0.35 6.08 7.12
C VAL A 156 1.02 7.21 7.89
N ASN A 157 1.17 7.02 9.20
CA ASN A 157 1.77 8.00 10.09
C ASN A 157 2.62 7.32 11.18
N LYS A 158 3.21 8.11 12.08
CA LYS A 158 4.09 7.58 13.15
C LYS A 158 3.43 6.54 14.06
N ASN A 159 2.10 6.53 14.17
CA ASN A 159 1.36 5.66 15.08
C ASN A 159 0.97 4.32 14.43
N GLY A 160 0.83 4.28 13.11
CA GLY A 160 0.36 3.10 12.40
C GLY A 160 -0.25 3.39 11.05
N ILE A 161 -1.11 2.48 10.65
CA ILE A 161 -2.02 2.63 9.50
C ILE A 161 -3.42 2.87 10.06
N SER A 162 -4.15 3.84 9.53
CA SER A 162 -5.54 4.09 9.92
C SER A 162 -6.35 4.71 8.78
N SER A 163 -7.66 4.62 8.88
CA SER A 163 -8.59 5.51 8.16
C SER A 163 -8.84 6.80 8.93
N ASP A 164 -8.51 6.80 10.25
CA ASP A 164 -8.63 7.94 11.15
C ASP A 164 -7.38 8.05 12.06
N ASN A 165 -6.97 9.29 12.33
CA ASN A 165 -5.76 9.60 13.09
C ASN A 165 -5.90 9.28 14.58
N GLN A 166 -5.48 8.13 15.09
CA GLN A 166 -4.96 7.98 16.47
C GLN A 166 -4.55 6.55 16.87
N SER A 167 -3.26 6.33 17.23
CA SER A 167 -2.83 5.37 18.25
C SER A 167 -1.37 5.61 18.67
N GLU A 168 -1.01 5.28 19.92
CA GLU A 168 0.36 5.40 20.42
C GLU A 168 1.18 4.13 20.11
N ALA A 169 2.41 4.29 19.61
CA ALA A 169 3.29 3.20 19.22
C ALA A 169 4.47 3.01 20.19
N ASP A 170 4.95 1.77 20.35
CA ASP A 170 6.11 1.41 21.17
C ASP A 170 7.43 1.86 20.53
N LYS A 171 8.34 2.36 21.38
CA LYS A 171 9.60 3.01 20.97
C LYS A 171 10.76 2.04 21.16
N ASN A 172 11.38 1.52 20.08
CA ASN A 172 12.80 1.10 20.06
C ASN A 172 13.18 0.30 18.81
N ALA A 173 13.94 0.91 17.90
CA ALA A 173 14.61 0.22 16.80
C ALA A 173 16.09 0.66 16.70
N PRO A 174 17.04 -0.21 16.35
CA PRO A 174 18.43 0.16 16.11
C PRO A 174 18.55 1.04 14.86
N LYS A 175 19.46 2.04 14.91
CA LYS A 175 19.71 2.98 13.81
C LYS A 175 21.04 2.67 13.14
N THR A 176 21.05 2.56 11.82
CA THR A 176 22.25 2.53 10.96
C THR A 176 22.31 3.80 10.10
N GLU A 177 23.49 4.18 9.58
CA GLU A 177 23.69 5.51 8.97
C GLU A 177 23.31 5.62 7.49
N GLU A 178 23.20 4.52 6.74
CA GLU A 178 22.78 4.48 5.33
C GLU A 178 21.50 3.65 5.19
N GLY A 179 20.57 4.08 4.32
CA GLY A 179 19.28 3.42 4.22
C GLY A 179 18.45 3.77 3.01
N LEU A 180 17.35 3.08 2.87
CA LEU A 180 16.33 3.29 1.83
C LEU A 180 15.47 4.51 2.19
N VAL A 181 15.36 5.48 1.30
CA VAL A 181 14.48 6.65 1.45
C VAL A 181 13.46 6.66 0.33
N LEU A 182 12.18 6.56 0.68
CA LEU A 182 11.07 6.64 -0.28
C LEU A 182 10.75 8.10 -0.62
N ASP A 183 11.62 8.73 -1.38
CA ASP A 183 11.60 10.17 -1.72
C ASP A 183 10.93 10.50 -3.06
N ARG A 184 10.35 9.52 -3.72
CA ARG A 184 9.71 9.61 -5.04
C ARG A 184 8.56 8.60 -5.18
N PRO A 185 7.76 8.62 -6.27
CA PRO A 185 6.60 7.77 -6.42
C PRO A 185 6.87 6.28 -6.15
N PHE A 186 6.00 5.65 -5.35
CA PHE A 186 6.12 4.26 -4.93
C PHE A 186 4.75 3.55 -4.85
N ILE A 187 4.79 2.23 -4.86
CA ILE A 187 3.63 1.37 -4.59
C ILE A 187 3.60 1.06 -3.10
N TYR A 188 2.42 1.07 -2.50
CA TYR A 188 2.19 0.50 -1.18
C TYR A 188 1.17 -0.63 -1.25
N ALA A 189 1.31 -1.61 -0.39
CA ALA A 189 0.32 -2.65 -0.17
C ALA A 189 0.27 -3.04 1.32
N VAL A 190 -0.92 -3.26 1.84
CA VAL A 190 -1.11 -3.99 3.09
C VAL A 190 -1.39 -5.43 2.71
N VAL A 191 -0.52 -6.33 3.10
CA VAL A 191 -0.58 -7.73 2.70
C VAL A 191 -0.74 -8.65 3.89
N ASP A 192 -1.41 -9.78 3.70
CA ASP A 192 -1.48 -10.87 4.67
C ASP A 192 -0.08 -11.48 4.91
N ASN A 193 0.22 -11.83 6.15
CA ASN A 193 1.56 -12.28 6.55
C ASN A 193 1.98 -13.63 5.96
N GLU A 194 1.02 -14.51 5.66
CA GLU A 194 1.29 -15.87 5.18
C GLU A 194 1.24 -15.95 3.65
N SER A 195 0.17 -15.43 3.07
CA SER A 195 -0.08 -15.52 1.63
C SER A 195 0.54 -14.40 0.80
N TYR A 196 0.91 -13.28 1.43
CA TYR A 196 1.31 -12.01 0.81
C TYR A 196 0.24 -11.41 -0.13
N LEU A 197 -0.98 -11.95 -0.10
CA LEU A 197 -2.08 -11.37 -0.87
C LEU A 197 -2.42 -9.97 -0.36
N PRO A 198 -2.55 -8.99 -1.25
CA PRO A 198 -2.88 -7.63 -0.84
C PRO A 198 -4.34 -7.52 -0.41
N VAL A 199 -4.56 -6.95 0.77
CA VAL A 199 -5.86 -6.49 1.29
C VAL A 199 -6.16 -5.09 0.75
N ILE A 200 -5.14 -4.23 0.73
CA ILE A 200 -5.15 -2.90 0.13
C ILE A 200 -3.89 -2.75 -0.70
N ILE A 201 -4.03 -2.16 -1.87
CA ILE A 201 -2.90 -1.80 -2.74
C ILE A 201 -3.17 -0.46 -3.40
N GLY A 202 -2.14 0.34 -3.56
CA GLY A 202 -2.21 1.62 -4.24
C GLY A 202 -0.85 2.23 -4.50
N THR A 203 -0.86 3.47 -4.95
CA THR A 203 0.35 4.24 -5.26
C THR A 203 0.33 5.58 -4.55
N VAL A 204 1.53 6.04 -4.18
CA VAL A 204 1.78 7.41 -3.77
C VAL A 204 2.56 8.07 -4.89
N SER A 205 1.90 8.93 -5.65
CA SER A 205 2.49 9.60 -6.81
C SER A 205 2.76 11.08 -6.55
N ASN A 206 1.97 11.71 -5.68
CA ASN A 206 2.10 13.11 -5.29
C ASN A 206 1.73 13.25 -3.80
N LEU A 207 2.45 14.13 -3.10
CA LEU A 207 2.23 14.49 -1.70
C LEU A 207 2.15 16.02 -1.55
#